data_f55fd593db902452526d4cce07b42d09
#
_entry.id   f55fd593db902452526d4cce07b42d09
#
_cell.length_a   1.000
_cell.length_b   1.000
_cell.length_c   1.000
_cell.angle_alpha   90.00
_cell.angle_beta   90.00
_cell.angle_gamma   90.00
#
_symmetry.space_group_name_H-M   'P 1'
#
loop_
_entity.id
_entity.type
_entity.pdbx_description
1 polymer ?
#
loop_
_entity_poly.entity_id
_entity_poly.type
_entity_poly.pdbx_seq_one_letter_code
_entity_poly.pdbx_strand_id
1 'polypeptide(L)'
;MKNLLTISLLLLSASLSVSAQLRPDALQSEYRPLFRPDTLSICFIGDVMLHQAQIDRARLSEGNWDFSPWFEYLEDRLRAADVAIANMEFTLPGAPYSGYPCFGAPDQYAQWVADCGVDIFLAANNHIFDKGTAGAMRTLEKYREMEAARGIRFTGLSGDGNEYSRTNPLIFTVNGFRIALVNFTYGTNASLKKEWPKVNRMSDKDEIRAAVERAERLGADLIIALPHWGEEFKLKHSKDQEKMADFLVGAGVDAIIGTHPHVVQDTTSISRSILHRGRVPRAPVVYSLGNSVSNMSAPNTQLELLVNLRIARDYGGFIKILPVELVWLWCSRPGGFRDNYTVIPVKDFIGKSKLWSGKFDYDNMVDTFKRVSGAQSGEK
;
A
#
# COMPACT_ATOMS: atom_id res chain seq x y z
N MET A 1 -68.75 22.57 8.57
CA MET A 1 -67.96 21.90 9.66
C MET A 1 -66.67 21.36 9.01
N LYS A 2 -65.59 21.97 9.34
CA LYS A 2 -64.30 21.83 8.66
C LYS A 2 -63.47 20.75 9.35
N ASN A 3 -63.08 19.71 8.63
CA ASN A 3 -62.10 18.71 9.12
C ASN A 3 -60.69 19.22 8.80
N LEU A 4 -59.87 19.45 9.81
CA LEU A 4 -58.44 19.64 9.75
C LEU A 4 -57.75 18.27 9.72
N LEU A 5 -57.03 17.96 8.62
CA LEU A 5 -56.07 16.90 8.60
C LEU A 5 -54.73 17.45 9.08
N THR A 6 -54.21 16.90 10.15
CA THR A 6 -52.88 17.17 10.67
C THR A 6 -51.90 16.19 10.00
N ILE A 7 -51.00 16.69 9.14
CA ILE A 7 -49.92 15.89 8.57
C ILE A 7 -48.69 16.02 9.48
N SER A 8 -48.35 14.92 10.17
CA SER A 8 -47.14 14.84 10.96
C SER A 8 -45.95 14.53 10.02
N LEU A 9 -45.04 15.48 9.85
CA LEU A 9 -43.78 15.29 9.16
C LEU A 9 -42.76 14.59 10.09
N LEU A 10 -42.50 13.31 9.86
CA LEU A 10 -41.37 12.61 10.49
C LEU A 10 -40.09 13.00 9.71
N LEU A 11 -39.29 13.85 10.34
CA LEU A 11 -37.92 14.10 9.88
C LEU A 11 -37.05 12.91 10.34
N LEU A 12 -36.75 11.99 9.40
CA LEU A 12 -35.68 11.02 9.56
C LEU A 12 -34.35 11.75 9.26
N SER A 13 -33.61 12.06 10.32
CA SER A 13 -32.21 12.49 10.20
C SER A 13 -31.34 11.27 9.89
N ALA A 14 -31.12 10.98 8.60
CA ALA A 14 -30.08 10.07 8.19
C ALA A 14 -28.74 10.82 8.24
N SER A 15 -27.91 10.50 9.21
CA SER A 15 -26.51 10.89 9.24
C SER A 15 -25.80 10.16 8.11
N LEU A 16 -25.62 10.81 6.97
CA LEU A 16 -24.76 10.37 5.88
C LEU A 16 -23.30 10.56 6.32
N SER A 17 -22.68 9.50 6.78
CA SER A 17 -21.23 9.39 6.84
C SER A 17 -20.73 9.40 5.40
N VAL A 18 -20.23 10.53 4.93
CA VAL A 18 -19.56 10.64 3.63
C VAL A 18 -18.15 10.06 3.79
N SER A 19 -18.02 8.74 3.69
CA SER A 19 -16.75 8.14 3.31
C SER A 19 -16.45 8.61 1.89
N ALA A 20 -15.24 9.12 1.66
CA ALA A 20 -14.79 9.54 0.34
C ALA A 20 -14.67 8.31 -0.56
N GLN A 21 -15.79 7.88 -1.13
CA GLN A 21 -15.80 6.82 -2.14
C GLN A 21 -15.12 7.36 -3.39
N LEU A 22 -14.01 6.73 -3.78
CA LEU A 22 -13.46 6.86 -5.10
C LEU A 22 -14.57 6.50 -6.11
N ARG A 23 -15.19 7.49 -6.72
CA ARG A 23 -16.27 7.24 -7.68
C ARG A 23 -15.69 6.56 -8.91
N PRO A 24 -16.30 5.44 -9.39
CA PRO A 24 -15.98 4.92 -10.69
C PRO A 24 -16.35 5.97 -11.75
N ASP A 25 -15.39 6.23 -12.62
CA ASP A 25 -15.57 6.93 -13.89
C ASP A 25 -16.20 8.34 -13.85
N ALA A 26 -15.47 9.30 -13.31
CA ALA A 26 -15.52 10.63 -13.86
C ALA A 26 -14.54 10.71 -15.06
N LEU A 27 -14.74 9.86 -16.06
CA LEU A 27 -14.27 10.12 -17.39
C LEU A 27 -15.06 11.31 -17.92
N GLN A 28 -14.32 12.40 -18.19
CA GLN A 28 -14.76 13.52 -18.99
C GLN A 28 -15.80 14.45 -18.36
N SER A 29 -15.33 15.35 -17.53
CA SER A 29 -15.76 16.72 -17.69
C SER A 29 -14.50 17.58 -17.75
N GLU A 30 -14.33 18.36 -18.81
CA GLU A 30 -13.37 19.46 -18.93
C GLU A 30 -13.61 20.57 -17.89
N TYR A 31 -14.56 20.35 -16.99
CA TYR A 31 -14.88 21.26 -15.90
C TYR A 31 -13.90 21.04 -14.77
N ARG A 32 -12.77 21.72 -14.83
CA ARG A 32 -11.87 21.86 -13.68
C ARG A 32 -12.58 22.74 -12.65
N PRO A 33 -12.94 22.23 -11.45
CA PRO A 33 -13.55 23.07 -10.44
C PRO A 33 -12.60 24.23 -10.12
N LEU A 34 -13.16 25.44 -10.00
CA LEU A 34 -12.44 26.67 -9.66
C LEU A 34 -11.72 26.60 -8.30
N PHE A 35 -12.11 25.65 -7.46
CA PHE A 35 -11.49 25.36 -6.15
C PHE A 35 -10.82 24.02 -6.23
N ARG A 36 -9.48 23.98 -6.25
CA ARG A 36 -8.68 22.76 -6.14
C ARG A 36 -8.08 22.72 -4.74
N PRO A 37 -8.11 21.59 -4.02
CA PRO A 37 -7.34 21.47 -2.82
C PRO A 37 -5.87 21.70 -3.13
N ASP A 38 -5.22 22.51 -2.32
CA ASP A 38 -3.81 22.86 -2.50
C ASP A 38 -2.89 21.69 -2.17
N THR A 39 -3.40 20.64 -1.52
CA THR A 39 -2.62 19.48 -1.06
C THR A 39 -3.35 18.15 -1.24
N LEU A 40 -2.56 17.09 -1.37
CA LEU A 40 -3.00 15.68 -1.34
C LEU A 40 -2.03 14.88 -0.49
N SER A 41 -2.55 13.98 0.33
CA SER A 41 -1.79 13.02 1.15
C SER A 41 -2.01 11.60 0.66
N ILE A 42 -0.91 10.87 0.41
CA ILE A 42 -0.93 9.46 0.04
C ILE A 42 -0.13 8.69 1.08
N CYS A 43 -0.80 7.76 1.76
CA CYS A 43 -0.21 6.91 2.78
C CYS A 43 0.19 5.56 2.16
N PHE A 44 1.40 5.08 2.46
CA PHE A 44 1.89 3.78 2.03
C PHE A 44 2.27 2.95 3.25
N ILE A 45 1.84 1.70 3.26
CA ILE A 45 2.28 0.67 4.19
C ILE A 45 2.91 -0.49 3.40
N GLY A 46 3.79 -1.24 4.07
CA GLY A 46 4.60 -2.29 3.46
C GLY A 46 3.84 -3.60 3.20
N ASP A 47 4.54 -4.72 3.41
CA ASP A 47 4.05 -6.04 3.08
C ASP A 47 2.99 -6.50 4.10
N VAL A 48 1.74 -6.62 3.64
CA VAL A 48 0.64 -7.22 4.40
C VAL A 48 0.64 -8.71 4.13
N MET A 49 1.07 -9.49 5.13
CA MET A 49 1.24 -10.94 5.04
C MET A 49 0.30 -11.67 5.98
N LEU A 50 0.04 -12.95 5.72
CA LEU A 50 -0.77 -13.81 6.58
C LEU A 50 -0.16 -15.19 6.73
N HIS A 51 0.64 -15.39 7.79
CA HIS A 51 1.26 -16.67 8.13
C HIS A 51 0.27 -17.62 8.82
N GLN A 52 0.58 -18.91 8.86
CA GLN A 52 -0.31 -19.90 9.47
C GLN A 52 -0.69 -19.57 10.91
N ALA A 53 0.29 -19.20 11.73
CA ALA A 53 0.02 -18.81 13.12
C ALA A 53 -0.89 -17.58 13.27
N GLN A 54 -0.87 -16.69 12.27
CA GLN A 54 -1.78 -15.53 12.20
C GLN A 54 -3.20 -15.98 11.82
N ILE A 55 -3.34 -16.88 10.84
CA ILE A 55 -4.65 -17.50 10.46
C ILE A 55 -5.26 -18.17 11.68
N ASP A 56 -4.47 -18.99 12.38
CA ASP A 56 -4.95 -19.76 13.54
C ASP A 56 -5.31 -18.84 14.71
N ARG A 57 -4.54 -17.77 14.94
CA ARG A 57 -4.79 -16.79 16.01
C ARG A 57 -6.05 -15.98 15.77
N ALA A 58 -6.30 -15.57 14.53
CA ALA A 58 -7.47 -14.78 14.17
C ALA A 58 -8.77 -15.58 14.10
N ARG A 59 -8.70 -16.93 14.02
CA ARG A 59 -9.85 -17.79 13.83
C ARG A 59 -10.76 -17.77 15.06
N LEU A 60 -12.02 -17.36 14.89
CA LEU A 60 -13.07 -17.43 15.91
C LEU A 60 -13.88 -18.72 15.82
N SER A 61 -14.25 -19.13 14.59
CA SER A 61 -15.01 -20.35 14.28
C SER A 61 -14.75 -20.76 12.83
N GLU A 62 -15.36 -21.84 12.36
CA GLU A 62 -15.26 -22.20 10.94
C GLU A 62 -15.83 -21.07 10.06
N GLY A 63 -14.99 -20.57 9.14
CA GLY A 63 -15.36 -19.49 8.23
C GLY A 63 -15.35 -18.06 8.80
N ASN A 64 -14.95 -17.88 10.07
CA ASN A 64 -14.92 -16.56 10.70
C ASN A 64 -13.56 -16.26 11.33
N TRP A 65 -13.06 -15.04 11.10
CA TRP A 65 -11.81 -14.53 11.64
C TRP A 65 -11.99 -13.12 12.21
N ASP A 66 -11.19 -12.78 13.23
CA ASP A 66 -11.08 -11.43 13.76
C ASP A 66 -9.64 -10.92 13.62
N PHE A 67 -9.44 -9.97 12.73
CA PHE A 67 -8.18 -9.29 12.51
C PHE A 67 -8.16 -7.89 13.13
N SER A 68 -9.27 -7.43 13.72
CA SER A 68 -9.46 -6.05 14.18
C SER A 68 -8.37 -5.53 15.13
N PRO A 69 -7.76 -6.33 16.04
CA PRO A 69 -6.74 -5.81 16.94
C PRO A 69 -5.42 -5.44 16.26
N TRP A 70 -5.19 -5.92 15.02
CA TRP A 70 -3.89 -5.82 14.39
C TRP A 70 -3.56 -4.40 13.93
N PHE A 71 -4.52 -3.67 13.37
CA PHE A 71 -4.36 -2.28 12.91
C PHE A 71 -5.08 -1.25 13.79
N GLU A 72 -5.51 -1.61 15.01
CA GLU A 72 -6.21 -0.71 15.93
C GLU A 72 -5.51 0.65 16.12
N TYR A 73 -4.17 0.67 16.12
CA TYR A 73 -3.38 1.90 16.26
C TYR A 73 -2.92 2.51 14.93
N LEU A 74 -3.28 1.88 13.82
CA LEU A 74 -2.90 2.32 12.48
C LEU A 74 -4.09 2.87 11.69
N GLU A 75 -5.29 2.37 11.97
CA GLU A 75 -6.51 2.66 11.23
C GLU A 75 -6.80 4.16 11.09
N ASP A 76 -6.69 4.94 12.17
CA ASP A 76 -6.90 6.38 12.14
C ASP A 76 -5.92 7.08 11.17
N ARG A 77 -4.69 6.61 11.07
CA ARG A 77 -3.69 7.18 10.16
C ARG A 77 -3.97 6.82 8.70
N LEU A 78 -4.41 5.59 8.43
CA LEU A 78 -4.82 5.17 7.10
C LEU A 78 -6.03 5.97 6.62
N ARG A 79 -7.05 6.10 7.47
CA ARG A 79 -8.28 6.86 7.18
C ARG A 79 -8.06 8.37 7.08
N ALA A 80 -7.03 8.92 7.73
CA ALA A 80 -6.72 10.34 7.66
C ALA A 80 -6.03 10.74 6.35
N ALA A 81 -5.46 9.80 5.61
CA ALA A 81 -4.91 10.06 4.28
C ALA A 81 -6.03 10.18 3.23
N ASP A 82 -5.79 10.97 2.19
CA ASP A 82 -6.72 11.05 1.05
C ASP A 82 -6.73 9.74 0.25
N VAL A 83 -5.61 9.00 0.26
CA VAL A 83 -5.47 7.66 -0.32
C VAL A 83 -4.48 6.84 0.50
N ALA A 84 -4.83 5.61 0.86
CA ALA A 84 -3.92 4.65 1.49
C ALA A 84 -3.67 3.44 0.59
N ILE A 85 -2.41 2.99 0.53
CA ILE A 85 -1.92 1.96 -0.40
C ILE A 85 -1.14 0.90 0.38
N ALA A 86 -1.40 -0.39 0.09
CA ALA A 86 -0.73 -1.52 0.73
C ALA A 86 -0.27 -2.59 -0.28
N ASN A 87 0.87 -3.23 -0.02
CA ASN A 87 1.26 -4.43 -0.76
C ASN A 87 0.60 -5.67 -0.16
N MET A 88 -0.29 -6.32 -0.95
CA MET A 88 -1.05 -7.49 -0.55
C MET A 88 -0.27 -8.76 -0.89
N GLU A 89 0.65 -9.16 0.00
CA GLU A 89 1.59 -10.25 -0.28
C GLU A 89 1.01 -11.63 0.07
N PHE A 90 -0.11 -11.91 -0.55
CA PHE A 90 -0.84 -13.19 -0.46
C PHE A 90 -1.82 -13.32 -1.62
N THR A 91 -2.38 -14.52 -1.78
CA THR A 91 -3.48 -14.80 -2.71
C THR A 91 -4.80 -15.03 -1.96
N LEU A 92 -5.93 -14.94 -2.67
CA LEU A 92 -7.28 -15.25 -2.18
C LEU A 92 -7.83 -16.49 -2.88
N PRO A 93 -7.30 -17.70 -2.60
CA PRO A 93 -7.60 -18.92 -3.37
C PRO A 93 -8.94 -19.56 -3.00
N GLY A 94 -9.58 -19.14 -1.90
CA GLY A 94 -10.60 -19.91 -1.21
C GLY A 94 -9.98 -20.96 -0.27
N ALA A 95 -10.81 -21.68 0.47
CA ALA A 95 -10.33 -22.74 1.36
C ALA A 95 -9.75 -23.92 0.55
N PRO A 96 -8.73 -24.65 1.08
CA PRO A 96 -8.08 -24.42 2.37
C PRO A 96 -7.08 -23.26 2.34
N TYR A 97 -6.98 -22.54 3.47
CA TYR A 97 -6.04 -21.42 3.64
C TYR A 97 -4.69 -21.89 4.17
N SER A 98 -3.63 -21.14 3.88
CA SER A 98 -2.28 -21.49 4.30
C SER A 98 -1.37 -20.25 4.42
N GLY A 99 -0.40 -20.35 5.32
CA GLY A 99 0.73 -19.42 5.41
C GLY A 99 1.89 -19.82 4.51
N TYR A 100 3.13 -19.42 4.94
CA TYR A 100 4.36 -19.76 4.24
C TYR A 100 4.51 -21.29 4.06
N PRO A 101 5.05 -21.78 2.93
CA PRO A 101 5.65 -21.02 1.82
C PRO A 101 4.67 -20.58 0.72
N CYS A 102 3.42 -20.99 0.77
CA CYS A 102 2.41 -20.71 -0.25
C CYS A 102 1.20 -20.01 0.37
N PHE A 103 1.24 -18.68 0.38
CA PHE A 103 0.23 -17.87 1.05
C PHE A 103 -1.15 -17.93 0.37
N GLY A 104 -2.16 -18.24 1.17
CA GLY A 104 -3.56 -18.26 0.74
C GLY A 104 -4.45 -17.78 1.88
N ALA A 105 -4.92 -16.55 1.81
CA ALA A 105 -5.71 -15.88 2.83
C ALA A 105 -7.22 -16.09 2.63
N PRO A 106 -8.04 -16.02 3.70
CA PRO A 106 -9.48 -15.87 3.57
C PRO A 106 -9.84 -14.50 2.99
N ASP A 107 -10.95 -14.43 2.25
CA ASP A 107 -11.42 -13.18 1.62
C ASP A 107 -11.64 -12.07 2.66
N GLN A 108 -12.08 -12.42 3.88
CA GLN A 108 -12.25 -11.50 4.99
C GLN A 108 -10.96 -10.75 5.37
N TYR A 109 -9.79 -11.32 5.09
CA TYR A 109 -8.52 -10.63 5.37
C TYR A 109 -8.33 -9.41 4.48
N ALA A 110 -8.55 -9.54 3.18
CA ALA A 110 -8.50 -8.40 2.26
C ALA A 110 -9.62 -7.38 2.54
N GLN A 111 -10.82 -7.86 2.90
CA GLN A 111 -11.93 -7.00 3.31
C GLN A 111 -11.59 -6.19 4.55
N TRP A 112 -10.98 -6.84 5.56
CA TRP A 112 -10.53 -6.16 6.77
C TRP A 112 -9.45 -5.10 6.47
N VAL A 113 -8.47 -5.38 5.61
CA VAL A 113 -7.46 -4.38 5.21
C VAL A 113 -8.12 -3.16 4.60
N ALA A 114 -9.13 -3.36 3.73
CA ALA A 114 -9.92 -2.25 3.18
C ALA A 114 -10.75 -1.53 4.25
N ASP A 115 -11.32 -2.27 5.21
CA ASP A 115 -12.08 -1.69 6.33
C ASP A 115 -11.20 -0.80 7.21
N CYS A 116 -9.91 -1.09 7.33
CA CYS A 116 -8.96 -0.25 8.05
C CYS A 116 -8.59 1.05 7.29
N GLY A 117 -9.07 1.23 6.07
CA GLY A 117 -8.89 2.46 5.30
C GLY A 117 -7.91 2.35 4.13
N VAL A 118 -7.48 1.14 3.74
CA VAL A 118 -6.67 0.96 2.53
C VAL A 118 -7.56 1.02 1.29
N ASP A 119 -7.21 1.89 0.35
CA ASP A 119 -7.97 2.17 -0.88
C ASP A 119 -7.41 1.43 -2.10
N ILE A 120 -6.10 1.17 -2.13
CA ILE A 120 -5.44 0.59 -3.31
C ILE A 120 -4.57 -0.60 -2.88
N PHE A 121 -4.79 -1.73 -3.55
CA PHE A 121 -4.05 -2.98 -3.36
C PHE A 121 -2.97 -3.14 -4.44
N LEU A 122 -1.72 -3.34 -4.01
CA LEU A 122 -0.62 -3.73 -4.87
C LEU A 122 -0.55 -5.25 -4.93
N ALA A 123 -0.62 -5.80 -6.14
CA ALA A 123 -0.66 -7.24 -6.38
C ALA A 123 0.60 -7.78 -7.08
N ALA A 124 1.53 -6.91 -7.52
CA ALA A 124 2.79 -7.37 -8.09
C ALA A 124 3.78 -7.68 -6.98
N ASN A 125 3.77 -8.91 -6.51
CA ASN A 125 4.71 -9.46 -5.53
C ASN A 125 5.09 -10.90 -5.90
N ASN A 126 6.08 -11.47 -5.21
CA ASN A 126 6.60 -12.83 -5.50
C ASN A 126 5.62 -13.94 -5.13
N HIS A 127 4.64 -13.69 -4.25
CA HIS A 127 3.64 -14.65 -3.77
C HIS A 127 2.36 -14.69 -4.59
N ILE A 128 2.19 -13.80 -5.57
CA ILE A 128 0.92 -13.68 -6.31
C ILE A 128 0.53 -14.97 -7.07
N PHE A 129 1.47 -15.84 -7.36
CA PHE A 129 1.24 -17.12 -8.03
C PHE A 129 1.40 -18.34 -7.12
N ASP A 130 1.43 -18.19 -5.81
CA ASP A 130 1.58 -19.30 -4.85
C ASP A 130 0.51 -20.38 -4.97
N LYS A 131 -0.68 -20.02 -5.41
CA LYS A 131 -1.80 -20.94 -5.66
C LYS A 131 -2.06 -21.13 -7.17
N GLY A 132 -1.03 -20.91 -7.97
CA GLY A 132 -1.07 -21.09 -9.43
C GLY A 132 -2.06 -20.16 -10.13
N THR A 133 -2.38 -20.52 -11.38
CA THR A 133 -3.31 -19.73 -12.21
C THR A 133 -4.68 -19.56 -11.56
N ALA A 134 -5.22 -20.64 -10.97
CA ALA A 134 -6.56 -20.61 -10.36
C ALA A 134 -6.60 -19.64 -9.15
N GLY A 135 -5.58 -19.69 -8.29
CA GLY A 135 -5.49 -18.78 -7.14
C GLY A 135 -5.34 -17.31 -7.55
N ALA A 136 -4.49 -17.03 -8.53
CA ALA A 136 -4.31 -15.68 -9.05
C ALA A 136 -5.59 -15.13 -9.72
N MET A 137 -6.27 -15.96 -10.54
CA MET A 137 -7.53 -15.54 -11.18
C MET A 137 -8.63 -15.29 -10.15
N ARG A 138 -8.74 -16.16 -9.12
CA ARG A 138 -9.71 -15.91 -8.03
C ARG A 138 -9.37 -14.67 -7.22
N THR A 139 -8.09 -14.40 -7.00
CA THR A 139 -7.65 -13.14 -6.34
C THR A 139 -8.13 -11.92 -7.14
N LEU A 140 -7.94 -11.94 -8.47
CA LEU A 140 -8.46 -10.88 -9.35
C LEU A 140 -9.98 -10.75 -9.29
N GLU A 141 -10.70 -11.87 -9.28
CA GLU A 141 -12.17 -11.86 -9.14
C GLU A 141 -12.59 -11.16 -7.85
N LYS A 142 -11.95 -11.48 -6.72
CA LYS A 142 -12.24 -10.86 -5.44
C LYS A 142 -11.88 -9.37 -5.42
N TYR A 143 -10.78 -8.97 -6.04
CA TYR A 143 -10.43 -7.56 -6.16
C TYR A 143 -11.43 -6.79 -7.04
N ARG A 144 -11.92 -7.37 -8.13
CA ARG A 144 -12.98 -6.79 -8.97
C ARG A 144 -14.31 -6.65 -8.21
N GLU A 145 -14.67 -7.65 -7.41
CA GLU A 145 -15.84 -7.58 -6.53
C GLU A 145 -15.72 -6.42 -5.54
N MET A 146 -14.55 -6.26 -4.91
CA MET A 146 -14.28 -5.16 -3.98
C MET A 146 -14.21 -3.79 -4.70
N GLU A 147 -13.67 -3.74 -5.91
CA GLU A 147 -13.69 -2.54 -6.75
C GLU A 147 -15.14 -2.12 -7.04
N ALA A 148 -15.99 -3.05 -7.48
CA ALA A 148 -17.39 -2.78 -7.81
C ALA A 148 -18.24 -2.39 -6.58
N ALA A 149 -18.03 -3.08 -5.45
CA ALA A 149 -18.87 -2.91 -4.27
C ALA A 149 -18.42 -1.74 -3.37
N ARG A 150 -17.12 -1.41 -3.36
CA ARG A 150 -16.52 -0.54 -2.34
C ARG A 150 -15.58 0.53 -2.91
N GLY A 151 -15.29 0.50 -4.21
CA GLY A 151 -14.36 1.43 -4.86
C GLY A 151 -12.88 1.14 -4.59
N ILE A 152 -12.54 -0.01 -3.99
CA ILE A 152 -11.15 -0.45 -3.84
C ILE A 152 -10.53 -0.61 -5.22
N ARG A 153 -9.33 -0.07 -5.41
CA ARG A 153 -8.59 -0.21 -6.66
C ARG A 153 -7.45 -1.20 -6.49
N PHE A 154 -6.94 -1.72 -7.59
CA PHE A 154 -5.77 -2.61 -7.57
C PHE A 154 -4.90 -2.41 -8.81
N THR A 155 -3.63 -2.82 -8.71
CA THR A 155 -2.66 -2.77 -9.82
C THR A 155 -1.62 -3.86 -9.64
N GLY A 156 -0.85 -4.14 -10.71
CA GLY A 156 0.27 -5.09 -10.69
C GLY A 156 -0.07 -6.49 -11.18
N LEU A 157 -1.35 -6.88 -11.17
CA LEU A 157 -1.86 -8.14 -11.71
C LEU A 157 -3.05 -7.85 -12.62
N SER A 158 -3.15 -8.56 -13.75
CA SER A 158 -4.22 -8.39 -14.73
C SER A 158 -4.64 -9.73 -15.31
N GLY A 159 -5.93 -9.92 -15.57
CA GLY A 159 -6.51 -11.16 -16.10
C GLY A 159 -6.56 -11.20 -17.62
N ASP A 160 -6.48 -10.06 -18.29
CA ASP A 160 -6.48 -9.90 -19.75
C ASP A 160 -5.88 -8.56 -20.18
N GLY A 161 -5.79 -8.32 -21.51
CA GLY A 161 -5.21 -7.11 -22.09
C GLY A 161 -6.00 -5.83 -21.82
N ASN A 162 -7.32 -5.91 -21.66
CA ASN A 162 -8.16 -4.75 -21.33
C ASN A 162 -7.90 -4.30 -19.89
N GLU A 163 -7.87 -5.25 -18.96
CA GLU A 163 -7.56 -4.97 -17.57
C GLU A 163 -6.12 -4.47 -17.41
N TYR A 164 -5.16 -5.09 -18.10
CA TYR A 164 -3.78 -4.62 -18.14
C TYR A 164 -3.69 -3.16 -18.58
N SER A 165 -4.43 -2.81 -19.63
CA SER A 165 -4.49 -1.43 -20.12
C SER A 165 -5.09 -0.45 -19.12
N ARG A 166 -5.96 -0.89 -18.22
CA ARG A 166 -6.62 -0.09 -17.18
C ARG A 166 -5.78 0.01 -15.90
N THR A 167 -5.02 -1.03 -15.59
CA THR A 167 -4.30 -1.16 -14.31
C THR A 167 -2.78 -0.94 -14.42
N ASN A 168 -2.24 -0.81 -15.63
CA ASN A 168 -0.80 -0.56 -15.84
C ASN A 168 -0.55 0.56 -16.88
N PRO A 169 -0.33 1.81 -16.43
CA PRO A 169 -0.38 2.28 -15.03
C PRO A 169 -1.82 2.35 -14.52
N LEU A 170 -2.03 2.21 -13.21
CA LEU A 170 -3.28 2.56 -12.56
C LEU A 170 -3.34 4.07 -12.44
N ILE A 171 -4.35 4.69 -13.07
CA ILE A 171 -4.56 6.15 -13.00
C ILE A 171 -5.86 6.44 -12.25
N PHE A 172 -5.81 7.39 -11.33
CA PHE A 172 -6.97 7.88 -10.61
C PHE A 172 -6.84 9.37 -10.33
N THR A 173 -7.98 10.00 -10.03
CA THR A 173 -8.03 11.42 -9.69
C THR A 173 -8.64 11.55 -8.31
N VAL A 174 -7.95 12.28 -7.43
CA VAL A 174 -8.40 12.59 -6.07
C VAL A 174 -8.01 14.03 -5.75
N ASN A 175 -8.92 14.79 -5.14
CA ASN A 175 -8.71 16.20 -4.79
C ASN A 175 -8.16 17.05 -5.96
N GLY A 176 -8.54 16.73 -7.20
CA GLY A 176 -8.08 17.44 -8.40
C GLY A 176 -6.65 17.12 -8.85
N PHE A 177 -5.97 16.16 -8.20
CA PHE A 177 -4.69 15.61 -8.63
C PHE A 177 -4.90 14.30 -9.38
N ARG A 178 -4.27 14.16 -10.55
CA ARG A 178 -4.24 12.92 -11.33
C ARG A 178 -2.97 12.16 -11.03
N ILE A 179 -3.09 11.02 -10.38
CA ILE A 179 -1.97 10.20 -9.92
C ILE A 179 -1.88 8.95 -10.77
N ALA A 180 -0.67 8.54 -11.15
CA ALA A 180 -0.39 7.28 -11.80
C ALA A 180 0.50 6.39 -10.93
N LEU A 181 0.12 5.12 -10.78
CA LEU A 181 0.88 4.11 -10.07
C LEU A 181 1.41 3.07 -11.05
N VAL A 182 2.70 2.75 -10.93
CA VAL A 182 3.37 1.69 -11.70
C VAL A 182 3.90 0.66 -10.71
N ASN A 183 3.15 -0.43 -10.52
CA ASN A 183 3.51 -1.51 -9.60
C ASN A 183 4.05 -2.71 -10.38
N PHE A 184 5.18 -3.26 -9.95
CA PHE A 184 5.85 -4.42 -10.55
C PHE A 184 6.70 -5.17 -9.53
N THR A 185 7.00 -6.45 -9.81
CA THR A 185 7.83 -7.32 -8.95
C THR A 185 9.11 -7.76 -9.64
N TYR A 186 10.16 -8.01 -8.85
CA TYR A 186 11.42 -8.59 -9.33
C TYR A 186 11.22 -9.99 -9.92
N GLY A 187 10.24 -10.72 -9.43
CA GLY A 187 9.95 -12.09 -9.84
C GLY A 187 8.77 -12.69 -9.09
N THR A 188 8.52 -13.98 -9.32
CA THR A 188 7.49 -14.76 -8.64
C THR A 188 8.04 -16.12 -8.22
N ASN A 189 7.62 -16.63 -7.05
CA ASN A 189 8.05 -17.91 -6.52
C ASN A 189 7.56 -19.09 -7.37
N ALA A 190 6.43 -18.90 -8.07
CA ALA A 190 5.91 -19.87 -9.04
C ALA A 190 5.81 -19.22 -10.43
N SER A 191 6.02 -20.03 -11.48
CA SER A 191 5.89 -19.60 -12.86
C SER A 191 4.60 -20.09 -13.47
N LEU A 192 3.92 -19.25 -14.24
CA LEU A 192 2.78 -19.65 -15.04
C LEU A 192 3.21 -19.88 -16.50
N LYS A 193 2.65 -20.90 -17.14
CA LYS A 193 2.90 -21.21 -18.57
C LYS A 193 2.01 -20.39 -19.50
N LYS A 194 0.94 -19.78 -18.99
CA LYS A 194 -0.02 -18.98 -19.74
C LYS A 194 0.37 -17.51 -19.71
N GLU A 195 0.01 -16.77 -20.73
CA GLU A 195 0.17 -15.33 -20.78
C GLU A 195 -0.64 -14.62 -19.69
N TRP A 196 -1.84 -15.11 -19.39
CA TRP A 196 -2.76 -14.55 -18.39
C TRP A 196 -3.11 -15.58 -17.31
N PRO A 197 -3.26 -15.14 -16.03
CA PRO A 197 -3.08 -13.78 -15.54
C PRO A 197 -1.61 -13.33 -15.64
N LYS A 198 -1.42 -12.04 -15.89
CA LYS A 198 -0.10 -11.42 -16.04
C LYS A 198 0.22 -10.57 -14.82
N VAL A 199 1.41 -10.76 -14.24
CA VAL A 199 2.01 -9.87 -13.25
C VAL A 199 3.05 -8.98 -13.92
N ASN A 200 3.09 -7.70 -13.56
CA ASN A 200 4.11 -6.77 -14.06
C ASN A 200 5.47 -7.12 -13.48
N ARG A 201 6.50 -7.22 -14.31
CA ARG A 201 7.84 -7.65 -13.90
C ARG A 201 8.89 -6.57 -14.08
N MET A 202 9.84 -6.52 -13.15
CA MET A 202 10.98 -5.59 -13.18
C MET A 202 11.90 -5.85 -14.40
N SER A 203 11.95 -7.09 -14.91
CA SER A 203 12.70 -7.46 -16.11
C SER A 203 12.16 -6.76 -17.37
N ASP A 204 10.87 -6.43 -17.40
CA ASP A 204 10.16 -5.93 -18.57
C ASP A 204 10.25 -4.39 -18.63
N LYS A 205 11.49 -3.88 -18.72
CA LYS A 205 11.79 -2.44 -18.67
C LYS A 205 11.07 -1.62 -19.74
N ASP A 206 10.86 -2.18 -20.91
CA ASP A 206 10.15 -1.50 -21.99
C ASP A 206 8.66 -1.35 -21.68
N GLU A 207 8.03 -2.35 -21.03
CA GLU A 207 6.65 -2.24 -20.55
C GLU A 207 6.52 -1.21 -19.42
N ILE A 208 7.49 -1.17 -18.48
CA ILE A 208 7.53 -0.16 -17.42
C ILE A 208 7.68 1.24 -18.02
N ARG A 209 8.57 1.43 -18.99
CA ARG A 209 8.73 2.71 -19.70
C ARG A 209 7.45 3.10 -20.43
N ALA A 210 6.82 2.17 -21.15
CA ALA A 210 5.56 2.41 -21.84
C ALA A 210 4.43 2.80 -20.89
N ALA A 211 4.39 2.20 -19.68
CA ALA A 211 3.43 2.57 -18.64
C ALA A 211 3.66 4.02 -18.14
N VAL A 212 4.92 4.41 -17.90
CA VAL A 212 5.27 5.79 -17.50
C VAL A 212 4.91 6.79 -18.61
N GLU A 213 5.29 6.51 -19.85
CA GLU A 213 4.95 7.36 -21.00
C GLU A 213 3.43 7.47 -21.19
N ARG A 214 2.70 6.38 -20.96
CA ARG A 214 1.23 6.40 -20.99
C ARG A 214 0.65 7.28 -19.89
N ALA A 215 1.17 7.20 -18.66
CA ALA A 215 0.78 8.08 -17.57
C ALA A 215 0.99 9.55 -17.94
N GLU A 216 2.12 9.87 -18.57
CA GLU A 216 2.39 11.22 -19.06
C GLU A 216 1.44 11.69 -20.13
N ARG A 217 1.18 10.85 -21.15
CA ARG A 217 0.22 11.17 -22.23
C ARG A 217 -1.20 11.41 -21.70
N LEU A 218 -1.58 10.68 -20.64
CA LEU A 218 -2.88 10.82 -19.97
C LEU A 218 -2.91 11.96 -18.95
N GLY A 219 -1.84 12.76 -18.85
CA GLY A 219 -1.79 13.97 -18.05
C GLY A 219 -1.69 13.71 -16.54
N ALA A 220 -1.00 12.65 -16.13
CA ALA A 220 -0.73 12.43 -14.71
C ALA A 220 0.06 13.62 -14.12
N ASP A 221 -0.40 14.14 -12.99
CA ASP A 221 0.29 15.18 -12.23
C ASP A 221 1.50 14.60 -11.49
N LEU A 222 1.42 13.33 -11.06
CA LEU A 222 2.48 12.61 -10.35
C LEU A 222 2.49 11.15 -10.79
N ILE A 223 3.69 10.59 -10.99
CA ILE A 223 3.91 9.18 -11.33
C ILE A 223 4.71 8.54 -10.21
N ILE A 224 4.15 7.53 -9.56
CA ILE A 224 4.78 6.83 -8.43
C ILE A 224 5.06 5.39 -8.86
N ALA A 225 6.32 4.96 -8.77
CA ALA A 225 6.69 3.57 -8.92
C ALA A 225 6.62 2.84 -7.58
N LEU A 226 6.04 1.65 -7.60
CA LEU A 226 5.80 0.79 -6.44
C LEU A 226 6.42 -0.58 -6.69
N PRO A 227 7.77 -0.68 -6.67
CA PRO A 227 8.47 -1.92 -6.92
C PRO A 227 8.43 -2.85 -5.70
N HIS A 228 8.23 -4.14 -5.96
CA HIS A 228 8.47 -5.23 -5.02
C HIS A 228 9.79 -5.88 -5.40
N TRP A 229 10.90 -5.50 -4.74
CA TRP A 229 12.27 -5.72 -5.21
C TRP A 229 13.31 -5.84 -4.10
N GLY A 230 14.54 -6.22 -4.46
CA GLY A 230 15.71 -6.24 -3.59
C GLY A 230 16.02 -7.62 -3.04
N GLU A 231 16.82 -7.66 -1.97
CA GLU A 231 17.22 -8.87 -1.28
C GLU A 231 16.60 -8.92 0.11
N GLU A 232 16.00 -10.06 0.46
CA GLU A 232 15.38 -10.27 1.77
C GLU A 232 16.38 -10.03 2.92
N PHE A 233 15.91 -9.40 3.99
CA PHE A 233 16.60 -9.16 5.25
C PHE A 233 17.84 -8.24 5.18
N LYS A 234 18.11 -7.61 4.04
CA LYS A 234 19.19 -6.64 3.89
C LYS A 234 18.71 -5.23 4.21
N LEU A 235 19.34 -4.59 5.22
CA LEU A 235 19.01 -3.22 5.65
C LEU A 235 19.44 -2.13 4.65
N LYS A 236 20.36 -2.46 3.73
CA LYS A 236 20.80 -1.56 2.66
C LYS A 236 20.26 -2.06 1.32
N HIS A 237 19.86 -1.12 0.49
CA HIS A 237 19.48 -1.43 -0.88
C HIS A 237 20.64 -2.04 -1.68
N SER A 238 20.33 -2.86 -2.66
CA SER A 238 21.28 -3.47 -3.57
C SER A 238 21.63 -2.52 -4.73
N LYS A 239 22.74 -2.80 -5.41
CA LYS A 239 23.10 -2.08 -6.63
C LYS A 239 22.07 -2.23 -7.77
N ASP A 240 21.31 -3.32 -7.78
CA ASP A 240 20.28 -3.52 -8.80
C ASP A 240 19.03 -2.68 -8.49
N GLN A 241 18.70 -2.48 -7.20
CA GLN A 241 17.68 -1.51 -6.78
C GLN A 241 18.12 -0.08 -7.16
N GLU A 242 19.39 0.30 -6.92
CA GLU A 242 19.93 1.61 -7.29
C GLU A 242 19.84 1.88 -8.80
N LYS A 243 20.33 0.94 -9.65
CA LYS A 243 20.23 1.04 -11.11
C LYS A 243 18.78 1.12 -11.61
N MET A 244 17.87 0.38 -10.97
CA MET A 244 16.47 0.41 -11.35
C MET A 244 15.81 1.72 -10.91
N ALA A 245 16.17 2.27 -9.76
CA ALA A 245 15.72 3.59 -9.32
C ALA A 245 16.15 4.70 -10.28
N ASP A 246 17.43 4.67 -10.71
CA ASP A 246 17.96 5.60 -11.72
C ASP A 246 17.19 5.48 -13.05
N PHE A 247 16.93 4.26 -13.51
CA PHE A 247 16.13 4.00 -14.71
C PHE A 247 14.72 4.58 -14.59
N LEU A 248 14.02 4.36 -13.46
CA LEU A 248 12.67 4.83 -13.23
C LEU A 248 12.60 6.37 -13.21
N VAL A 249 13.50 7.01 -12.49
CA VAL A 249 13.58 8.49 -12.44
C VAL A 249 13.94 9.05 -13.82
N GLY A 250 14.86 8.41 -14.53
CA GLY A 250 15.22 8.76 -15.93
C GLY A 250 14.04 8.60 -16.89
N ALA A 251 13.15 7.64 -16.66
CA ALA A 251 11.93 7.43 -17.44
C ALA A 251 10.81 8.44 -17.14
N GLY A 252 10.85 9.14 -15.99
CA GLY A 252 9.84 10.15 -15.63
C GLY A 252 9.09 9.90 -14.31
N VAL A 253 9.46 8.87 -13.54
CA VAL A 253 8.86 8.58 -12.22
C VAL A 253 9.21 9.68 -11.22
N ASP A 254 8.25 10.15 -10.43
CA ASP A 254 8.37 11.27 -9.51
C ASP A 254 8.68 10.85 -8.07
N ALA A 255 8.31 9.61 -7.69
CA ALA A 255 8.61 9.02 -6.39
C ALA A 255 8.69 7.50 -6.51
N ILE A 256 9.50 6.85 -5.65
CA ILE A 256 9.65 5.40 -5.60
C ILE A 256 9.44 4.93 -4.15
N ILE A 257 8.49 4.02 -3.96
CA ILE A 257 8.19 3.41 -2.65
C ILE A 257 8.23 1.90 -2.82
N GLY A 258 9.26 1.27 -2.28
CA GLY A 258 9.56 -0.15 -2.46
C GLY A 258 9.12 -1.04 -1.30
N THR A 259 8.96 -2.34 -1.62
CA THR A 259 8.61 -3.43 -0.70
C THR A 259 9.43 -4.68 -1.04
N HIS A 260 9.27 -5.80 -0.35
CA HIS A 260 9.90 -7.12 -0.50
C HIS A 260 11.03 -7.45 0.49
N PRO A 261 12.03 -6.59 0.82
CA PRO A 261 13.10 -7.00 1.73
C PRO A 261 12.66 -7.43 3.13
N HIS A 262 11.38 -7.21 3.47
CA HIS A 262 10.77 -7.50 4.78
C HIS A 262 11.44 -6.78 5.95
N VAL A 263 12.34 -5.86 5.66
CA VAL A 263 13.00 -4.95 6.59
C VAL A 263 13.02 -3.55 6.01
N VAL A 264 13.02 -2.56 6.86
CA VAL A 264 13.19 -1.17 6.41
C VAL A 264 14.58 -1.00 5.83
N GLN A 265 14.63 -0.52 4.58
CA GLN A 265 15.88 -0.10 3.94
C GLN A 265 16.04 1.41 3.99
N ASP A 266 17.24 1.88 3.66
CA ASP A 266 17.56 3.30 3.61
C ASP A 266 16.69 4.09 2.62
N THR A 267 16.64 5.40 2.83
CA THR A 267 15.91 6.35 1.99
C THR A 267 16.88 7.32 1.35
N THR A 268 16.57 7.76 0.14
CA THR A 268 17.37 8.75 -0.59
C THR A 268 16.50 9.62 -1.48
N SER A 269 17.13 10.46 -2.29
CA SER A 269 16.45 11.16 -3.37
C SER A 269 17.37 11.30 -4.58
N ILE A 270 16.83 11.05 -5.77
CA ILE A 270 17.53 11.13 -7.04
C ILE A 270 17.20 12.47 -7.70
N SER A 271 18.25 13.23 -8.06
CA SER A 271 18.11 14.50 -8.78
C SER A 271 17.81 14.27 -10.25
N ARG A 272 16.95 15.08 -10.85
CA ARG A 272 16.71 15.09 -12.28
C ARG A 272 17.56 16.11 -12.99
N SER A 273 18.18 15.74 -14.09
CA SER A 273 18.96 16.65 -14.94
C SER A 273 18.07 17.61 -15.73
N ILE A 274 16.80 17.26 -15.97
CA ILE A 274 15.82 18.05 -16.71
C ILE A 274 14.52 18.02 -15.92
N LEU A 275 13.91 19.19 -15.68
CA LEU A 275 12.57 19.30 -15.12
C LEU A 275 11.57 18.81 -16.17
N HIS A 276 11.17 17.56 -16.10
CA HIS A 276 10.08 17.03 -16.90
C HIS A 276 8.79 17.78 -16.54
N ARG A 277 8.29 18.61 -17.47
CA ARG A 277 7.00 19.33 -17.38
C ARG A 277 6.78 20.11 -16.07
N GLY A 278 7.82 20.69 -15.47
CA GLY A 278 7.70 21.44 -14.21
C GLY A 278 7.42 20.59 -12.98
N ARG A 279 7.61 19.26 -13.08
CA ARG A 279 7.47 18.35 -11.96
C ARG A 279 8.71 18.36 -11.06
N VAL A 280 8.65 17.57 -10.02
CA VAL A 280 9.57 17.48 -8.89
C VAL A 280 11.04 17.42 -9.30
N PRO A 281 11.90 18.34 -8.81
CA PRO A 281 13.32 18.36 -9.15
C PRO A 281 14.13 17.20 -8.55
N ARG A 282 13.62 16.59 -7.48
CA ARG A 282 14.22 15.45 -6.79
C ARG A 282 13.14 14.42 -6.49
N ALA A 283 13.33 13.19 -6.99
CA ALA A 283 12.43 12.08 -6.73
C ALA A 283 12.83 11.40 -5.40
N PRO A 284 11.98 11.39 -4.36
CA PRO A 284 12.24 10.61 -3.15
C PRO A 284 12.21 9.11 -3.49
N VAL A 285 13.11 8.36 -2.86
CA VAL A 285 13.21 6.91 -2.96
C VAL A 285 13.22 6.31 -1.56
N VAL A 286 12.21 5.53 -1.25
CA VAL A 286 12.15 4.66 -0.07
C VAL A 286 12.33 3.23 -0.59
N TYR A 287 13.50 2.63 -0.35
CA TYR A 287 13.82 1.35 -0.98
C TYR A 287 13.00 0.18 -0.43
N SER A 288 12.64 0.19 0.84
CA SER A 288 11.73 -0.80 1.44
C SER A 288 11.05 -0.26 2.68
N LEU A 289 9.75 -0.50 2.77
CA LEU A 289 8.92 -0.17 3.93
C LEU A 289 9.02 -1.22 5.05
N GLY A 290 9.42 -2.46 4.75
CA GLY A 290 9.31 -3.60 5.66
C GLY A 290 7.91 -4.22 5.68
N ASN A 291 7.58 -4.97 6.73
CA ASN A 291 6.32 -5.70 6.88
C ASN A 291 5.30 -4.91 7.69
N SER A 292 4.13 -4.60 7.12
CA SER A 292 3.02 -3.98 7.87
C SER A 292 2.47 -4.91 8.94
N VAL A 293 2.24 -6.16 8.56
CA VAL A 293 1.86 -7.20 9.51
C VAL A 293 2.35 -8.56 9.03
N SER A 294 3.09 -9.26 9.89
CA SER A 294 3.64 -10.58 9.58
C SER A 294 3.94 -11.37 10.85
N ASN A 295 4.21 -12.68 10.71
CA ASN A 295 4.77 -13.51 11.76
C ASN A 295 6.25 -13.82 11.54
N MET A 296 6.95 -13.04 10.74
CA MET A 296 8.37 -13.25 10.49
C MET A 296 9.21 -13.09 11.75
N SER A 297 10.19 -13.98 11.95
CA SER A 297 11.07 -14.01 13.12
C SER A 297 12.51 -13.59 12.82
N ALA A 298 12.85 -13.38 11.56
CA ALA A 298 14.18 -12.88 11.20
C ALA A 298 14.44 -11.50 11.83
N PRO A 299 15.69 -11.15 12.15
CA PRO A 299 16.00 -9.84 12.73
C PRO A 299 15.47 -8.69 11.88
N ASN A 300 14.91 -7.67 12.54
CA ASN A 300 14.38 -6.43 11.97
C ASN A 300 13.03 -6.52 11.23
N THR A 301 12.48 -7.72 11.02
CA THR A 301 11.25 -7.92 10.24
C THR A 301 9.96 -7.47 10.94
N GLN A 302 10.04 -7.03 12.19
CA GLN A 302 8.93 -6.45 12.95
C GLN A 302 8.89 -4.93 12.86
N LEU A 303 9.97 -4.29 12.38
CA LEU A 303 10.05 -2.84 12.20
C LEU A 303 9.63 -2.45 10.78
N GLU A 304 8.77 -1.47 10.67
CA GLU A 304 8.20 -0.98 9.42
C GLU A 304 8.25 0.53 9.34
N LEU A 305 8.10 1.07 8.12
CA LEU A 305 7.78 2.46 7.84
C LEU A 305 6.38 2.57 7.23
N LEU A 306 5.53 3.39 7.86
CA LEU A 306 4.45 4.05 7.14
C LEU A 306 5.04 5.32 6.52
N VAL A 307 4.84 5.48 5.23
CA VAL A 307 5.26 6.67 4.48
C VAL A 307 4.04 7.50 4.14
N ASN A 308 4.07 8.76 4.55
CA ASN A 308 3.06 9.73 4.14
C ASN A 308 3.68 10.71 3.13
N LEU A 309 3.30 10.56 1.85
CA LEU A 309 3.73 11.41 0.75
C LEU A 309 2.70 12.50 0.55
N ARG A 310 3.07 13.74 0.90
CA ARG A 310 2.22 14.90 0.67
C ARG A 310 2.68 15.68 -0.55
N ILE A 311 1.74 16.01 -1.40
CA ILE A 311 1.97 16.85 -2.57
C ILE A 311 1.15 18.12 -2.47
N ALA A 312 1.68 19.19 -3.00
CA ALA A 312 1.01 20.48 -3.08
C ALA A 312 1.05 21.01 -4.52
N ARG A 313 0.07 21.81 -4.88
CA ARG A 313 0.04 22.56 -6.13
C ARG A 313 0.19 24.05 -5.78
N ASP A 314 1.21 24.69 -6.32
CA ASP A 314 1.40 26.14 -6.13
C ASP A 314 0.47 26.97 -7.07
N TYR A 315 0.49 28.28 -6.88
CA TYR A 315 -0.32 29.22 -7.67
C TYR A 315 -0.03 29.18 -9.18
N GLY A 316 1.17 28.74 -9.56
CA GLY A 316 1.56 28.54 -10.96
C GLY A 316 1.07 27.18 -11.54
N GLY A 317 0.44 26.35 -10.73
CA GLY A 317 0.01 25.01 -11.09
C GLY A 317 1.10 23.94 -11.02
N PHE A 318 2.29 24.28 -10.53
CA PHE A 318 3.41 23.34 -10.38
C PHE A 318 3.20 22.43 -9.18
N ILE A 319 3.49 21.14 -9.39
CA ILE A 319 3.43 20.12 -8.35
C ILE A 319 4.72 20.09 -7.55
N LYS A 320 4.59 20.07 -6.23
CA LYS A 320 5.69 19.91 -5.29
C LYS A 320 5.43 18.72 -4.38
N ILE A 321 6.42 17.85 -4.23
CA ILE A 321 6.43 16.87 -3.15
C ILE A 321 6.97 17.60 -1.91
N LEU A 322 6.17 17.60 -0.84
CA LEU A 322 6.57 18.11 0.45
C LEU A 322 7.54 17.11 1.13
N PRO A 323 8.25 17.51 2.19
CA PRO A 323 9.08 16.56 2.93
C PRO A 323 8.32 15.28 3.27
N VAL A 324 8.90 14.15 2.91
CA VAL A 324 8.29 12.82 3.15
C VAL A 324 8.26 12.57 4.65
N GLU A 325 7.08 12.26 5.17
CA GLU A 325 6.91 11.90 6.57
C GLU A 325 7.07 10.39 6.72
N LEU A 326 7.97 9.99 7.64
CA LEU A 326 8.26 8.61 7.97
C LEU A 326 7.77 8.31 9.39
N VAL A 327 6.78 7.44 9.51
CA VAL A 327 6.28 6.95 10.80
C VAL A 327 6.78 5.54 11.02
N TRP A 328 7.61 5.36 12.05
CA TRP A 328 8.14 4.07 12.43
C TRP A 328 7.07 3.26 13.18
N LEU A 329 6.80 2.06 12.68
CA LEU A 329 5.83 1.14 13.25
C LEU A 329 6.53 -0.13 13.72
N TRP A 330 5.91 -0.81 14.69
CA TRP A 330 6.33 -2.10 15.20
C TRP A 330 5.16 -3.07 15.14
N CYS A 331 5.33 -4.18 14.44
CA CYS A 331 4.41 -5.30 14.49
C CYS A 331 4.78 -6.20 15.67
N SER A 332 4.11 -6.02 16.81
CA SER A 332 4.23 -6.94 17.94
C SER A 332 3.65 -8.31 17.61
N ARG A 333 4.11 -9.34 18.29
CA ARG A 333 3.65 -10.72 18.11
C ARG A 333 3.11 -11.28 19.43
N PRO A 334 2.39 -12.43 19.41
CA PRO A 334 1.99 -13.12 20.64
C PRO A 334 3.17 -13.28 21.60
N GLY A 335 2.93 -13.03 22.89
CA GLY A 335 3.96 -12.87 23.92
C GLY A 335 4.49 -11.44 24.09
N GLY A 336 4.12 -10.51 23.21
CA GLY A 336 4.48 -9.10 23.22
C GLY A 336 3.33 -8.18 23.64
N PHE A 337 3.15 -7.08 22.89
CA PHE A 337 2.10 -6.11 23.16
C PHE A 337 0.71 -6.75 23.02
N ARG A 338 -0.11 -6.69 24.07
CA ARG A 338 -1.45 -7.29 24.14
C ARG A 338 -1.53 -8.78 23.75
N ASP A 339 -0.42 -9.48 23.81
CA ASP A 339 -0.33 -10.90 23.42
C ASP A 339 -0.93 -11.17 22.01
N ASN A 340 -0.75 -10.25 21.05
CA ASN A 340 -1.31 -10.36 19.72
C ASN A 340 -0.39 -9.74 18.65
N TYR A 341 -0.76 -9.94 17.37
CA TYR A 341 -0.17 -9.22 16.24
C TYR A 341 -0.76 -7.81 16.20
N THR A 342 -0.16 -6.87 16.88
CA THR A 342 -0.65 -5.49 16.91
C THR A 342 0.41 -4.55 16.38
N VAL A 343 0.06 -3.75 15.37
CA VAL A 343 0.94 -2.75 14.77
C VAL A 343 0.79 -1.44 15.51
N ILE A 344 1.89 -0.93 16.06
CA ILE A 344 1.91 0.26 16.89
C ILE A 344 2.94 1.29 16.42
N PRO A 345 2.67 2.60 16.50
CA PRO A 345 3.67 3.65 16.26
C PRO A 345 4.75 3.63 17.35
N VAL A 346 5.99 3.32 16.98
CA VAL A 346 7.10 3.12 17.94
C VAL A 346 7.25 4.28 18.90
N LYS A 347 7.26 5.52 18.38
CA LYS A 347 7.48 6.73 19.20
C LYS A 347 6.41 6.94 20.26
N ASP A 348 5.17 6.52 19.98
CA ASP A 348 4.05 6.69 20.91
C ASP A 348 4.10 5.70 22.08
N PHE A 349 4.92 4.62 21.95
CA PHE A 349 5.00 3.54 22.90
C PHE A 349 6.35 3.41 23.61
N ILE A 350 7.39 4.14 23.22
CA ILE A 350 8.63 4.24 23.98
C ILE A 350 8.35 4.78 25.39
N GLY A 351 8.89 4.11 26.42
CA GLY A 351 8.64 4.41 27.84
C GLY A 351 7.42 3.72 28.45
N LYS A 352 6.62 2.98 27.66
CA LYS A 352 5.38 2.32 28.11
C LYS A 352 5.50 0.80 28.23
N SER A 353 6.67 0.28 28.64
CA SER A 353 6.97 -1.18 28.71
C SER A 353 5.96 -1.99 29.52
N LYS A 354 5.27 -1.38 30.49
CA LYS A 354 4.23 -2.03 31.30
C LYS A 354 3.02 -2.54 30.50
N LEU A 355 2.86 -2.09 29.26
CA LEU A 355 1.77 -2.53 28.36
C LEU A 355 2.09 -3.86 27.65
N TRP A 356 3.31 -4.37 27.79
CA TRP A 356 3.74 -5.65 27.21
C TRP A 356 3.58 -6.80 28.19
N SER A 357 3.15 -7.95 27.69
CA SER A 357 3.08 -9.20 28.47
C SER A 357 4.47 -9.71 28.81
N GLY A 358 5.45 -9.47 27.92
CA GLY A 358 6.85 -9.83 28.10
C GLY A 358 7.80 -8.69 27.72
N LYS A 359 8.87 -8.51 28.51
CA LYS A 359 9.84 -7.43 28.29
C LYS A 359 10.62 -7.58 26.98
N PHE A 360 10.81 -8.81 26.51
CA PHE A 360 11.65 -9.11 25.34
C PHE A 360 11.19 -8.38 24.06
N ASP A 361 9.90 -8.40 23.74
CA ASP A 361 9.37 -7.74 22.53
C ASP A 361 9.50 -6.20 22.61
N TYR A 362 9.29 -5.63 23.81
CA TYR A 362 9.49 -4.20 24.04
C TYR A 362 10.95 -3.78 23.85
N ASP A 363 11.89 -4.49 24.47
CA ASP A 363 13.32 -4.18 24.36
C ASP A 363 13.77 -4.32 22.89
N ASN A 364 13.33 -5.40 22.20
CA ASN A 364 13.61 -5.61 20.78
C ASN A 364 13.07 -4.48 19.91
N MET A 365 11.86 -3.97 20.16
CA MET A 365 11.31 -2.81 19.49
C MET A 365 12.22 -1.59 19.64
N VAL A 366 12.57 -1.25 20.88
CA VAL A 366 13.38 -0.06 21.17
C VAL A 366 14.78 -0.17 20.57
N ASP A 367 15.43 -1.31 20.72
CA ASP A 367 16.79 -1.52 20.23
C ASP A 367 16.86 -1.58 18.71
N THR A 368 15.88 -2.25 18.08
CA THR A 368 15.80 -2.32 16.62
C THR A 368 15.52 -0.92 16.04
N PHE A 369 14.56 -0.19 16.62
CA PHE A 369 14.26 1.17 16.19
C PHE A 369 15.50 2.09 16.29
N LYS A 370 16.19 2.12 17.43
CA LYS A 370 17.38 2.96 17.58
C LYS A 370 18.47 2.62 16.57
N ARG A 371 18.73 1.34 16.37
CA ARG A 371 19.77 0.86 15.46
C ARG A 371 19.45 1.14 13.99
N VAL A 372 18.23 0.89 13.56
CA VAL A 372 17.85 1.06 12.15
C VAL A 372 17.61 2.54 11.81
N SER A 373 16.93 3.29 12.67
CA SER A 373 16.70 4.73 12.44
C SER A 373 17.97 5.55 12.55
N GLY A 374 18.88 5.24 13.52
CA GLY A 374 20.18 5.90 13.66
C GLY A 374 21.10 5.65 12.46
N ALA A 375 21.04 4.46 11.86
CA ALA A 375 21.80 4.16 10.63
C ALA A 375 21.30 4.96 9.42
N GLN A 376 20.01 5.35 9.39
CA GLN A 376 19.44 6.19 8.32
C GLN A 376 19.73 7.67 8.50
N SER A 377 19.78 8.17 9.75
CA SER A 377 20.09 9.58 10.03
C SER A 377 21.58 9.93 9.91
N GLY A 378 22.44 8.94 9.71
CA GLY A 378 23.90 9.16 9.66
C GLY A 378 24.53 9.52 11.01
N GLU A 379 23.80 9.46 12.10
CA GLU A 379 24.33 9.58 13.47
C GLU A 379 25.10 8.29 13.81
N LYS A 380 26.45 8.44 13.88
CA LYS A 380 27.35 7.40 14.37
C LYS A 380 27.56 7.57 15.87
#